data_54423e1a1cfc6077c1383f9e2ea9920b
#
_entry.id   54423e1a1cfc6077c1383f9e2ea9920b
#
_cell.length_a   1.000
_cell.length_b   1.000
_cell.length_c   1.000
_cell.angle_alpha   90.00
_cell.angle_beta   90.00
_cell.angle_gamma   90.00
#
_symmetry.space_group_name_H-M   'P 1'
#
loop_
_entity.id
_entity.type
_entity.pdbx_description
1 polymer ?
#
loop_
_entity_poly.entity_id
_entity_poly.type
_entity_poly.pdbx_seq_one_letter_code
_entity_poly.pdbx_strand_id
1 'polypeptide(L)'
;QNYRDFIIKKVKRLMVPYFTVSVIVISIKLLTERYAYVENPVTLFSYVKMFYYPEAGFFLWFIWALWWMFVLVPLFKTKEQRLLLFCVSILIHYIPFATTELFCISSFKDMLLFFMLGVVLYDWKEAISGVKRVPEWAFIAAFAIAYSISVSGPSFGGGYLAAGAGLSLPYLGIAAIIALSR
;
A
#
# COMPACT_ATOMS: atom_id res chain seq x y z
N GLN A 1 16.98 -15.42 -12.31
CA GLN A 1 16.44 -16.03 -11.09
C GLN A 1 15.12 -16.72 -11.43
N ASN A 2 14.97 -17.97 -11.03
CA ASN A 2 13.74 -18.71 -11.33
C ASN A 2 12.58 -18.10 -10.54
N TYR A 3 11.40 -17.90 -11.16
CA TYR A 3 10.23 -17.30 -10.51
C TYR A 3 9.85 -18.04 -9.20
N ARG A 4 9.94 -19.37 -9.20
CA ARG A 4 9.69 -20.20 -8.02
C ARG A 4 10.61 -19.84 -6.85
N ASP A 5 11.91 -19.70 -7.09
CA ASP A 5 12.88 -19.37 -6.05
C ASP A 5 12.66 -17.95 -5.50
N PHE A 6 12.27 -17.03 -6.37
CA PHE A 6 11.88 -15.68 -5.96
C PHE A 6 10.67 -15.72 -5.02
N ILE A 7 9.60 -16.42 -5.39
CA ILE A 7 8.39 -16.54 -4.56
C ILE A 7 8.69 -17.19 -3.21
N ILE A 8 9.46 -18.30 -3.18
CA ILE A 8 9.84 -18.97 -1.93
C ILE A 8 10.60 -18.02 -0.98
N LYS A 9 11.53 -17.21 -1.53
CA LYS A 9 12.24 -16.19 -0.74
C LYS A 9 11.29 -15.14 -0.18
N LYS A 10 10.29 -14.71 -0.97
CA LYS A 10 9.29 -13.72 -0.52
C LYS A 10 8.33 -14.30 0.51
N VAL A 11 7.89 -15.57 0.36
CA VAL A 11 7.11 -16.28 1.40
C VAL A 11 7.86 -16.26 2.72
N LYS A 12 9.11 -16.73 2.73
CA LYS A 12 9.92 -16.78 3.96
C LYS A 12 10.10 -15.39 4.58
N ARG A 13 10.27 -14.36 3.78
CA ARG A 13 10.56 -13.01 4.26
C ARG A 13 9.32 -12.23 4.71
N LEU A 14 8.15 -12.51 4.14
CA LEU A 14 6.91 -11.78 4.42
C LEU A 14 5.93 -12.59 5.24
N MET A 15 5.64 -13.84 4.82
CA MET A 15 4.60 -14.64 5.47
C MET A 15 5.06 -15.23 6.81
N VAL A 16 6.33 -15.64 6.94
CA VAL A 16 6.82 -16.16 8.22
C VAL A 16 6.73 -15.11 9.33
N PRO A 17 7.26 -13.87 9.17
CA PRO A 17 7.07 -12.82 10.17
C PRO A 17 5.59 -12.49 10.41
N TYR A 18 4.78 -12.47 9.35
CA TYR A 18 3.34 -12.22 9.47
C TYR A 18 2.68 -13.23 10.42
N PHE A 19 2.86 -14.52 10.19
CA PHE A 19 2.25 -15.56 11.03
C PHE A 19 2.82 -15.53 12.46
N THR A 20 4.12 -15.31 12.60
CA THR A 20 4.75 -15.21 13.94
C THR A 20 4.17 -14.06 14.74
N VAL A 21 4.09 -12.86 14.15
CA VAL A 21 3.51 -11.68 14.80
C VAL A 21 2.03 -11.89 15.09
N SER A 22 1.28 -12.47 14.15
CA SER A 22 -0.15 -12.75 14.33
C SER A 22 -0.40 -13.68 15.51
N VAL A 23 0.35 -14.77 15.64
CA VAL A 23 0.24 -15.69 16.77
C VAL A 23 0.53 -14.99 18.08
N ILE A 24 1.61 -14.20 18.15
CA ILE A 24 1.98 -13.45 19.36
C ILE A 24 0.87 -12.47 19.75
N VAL A 25 0.39 -11.66 18.79
CA VAL A 25 -0.63 -10.64 19.06
C VAL A 25 -1.96 -11.28 19.49
N ILE A 26 -2.41 -12.34 18.82
CA ILE A 26 -3.63 -13.07 19.21
C ILE A 26 -3.48 -13.63 20.64
N SER A 27 -2.33 -14.25 20.95
CA SER A 27 -2.07 -14.80 22.29
C SER A 27 -2.10 -13.71 23.36
N ILE A 28 -1.47 -12.55 23.11
CA ILE A 28 -1.48 -11.42 24.04
C ILE A 28 -2.90 -10.88 24.22
N LYS A 29 -3.66 -10.71 23.15
CA LYS A 29 -5.05 -10.24 23.22
C LYS A 29 -5.92 -11.18 24.04
N LEU A 30 -5.84 -12.50 23.81
CA LEU A 30 -6.59 -13.50 24.58
C LEU A 30 -6.25 -13.49 26.08
N LEU A 31 -4.99 -13.24 26.42
CA LEU A 31 -4.57 -13.11 27.82
C LEU A 31 -5.06 -11.80 28.42
N THR A 32 -4.97 -10.71 27.68
CA THR A 32 -5.31 -9.36 28.16
C THR A 32 -6.81 -9.17 28.29
N GLU A 33 -7.63 -9.82 27.43
CA GLU A 33 -9.09 -9.72 27.46
C GLU A 33 -9.72 -10.14 28.81
N ARG A 34 -9.00 -10.97 29.58
CA ARG A 34 -9.43 -11.34 30.93
C ARG A 34 -9.29 -10.22 31.96
N TYR A 35 -8.43 -9.22 31.70
CA TYR A 35 -8.05 -8.20 32.69
C TYR A 35 -8.38 -6.78 32.23
N ALA A 36 -8.53 -6.56 30.93
CA ALA A 36 -8.76 -5.23 30.36
C ALA A 36 -9.65 -5.31 29.12
N TYR A 37 -10.32 -4.20 28.83
CA TYR A 37 -11.06 -4.04 27.58
C TYR A 37 -10.11 -4.07 26.38
N VAL A 38 -10.39 -4.94 25.42
CA VAL A 38 -9.66 -5.03 24.15
C VAL A 38 -10.56 -4.54 23.03
N GLU A 39 -10.14 -3.49 22.33
CA GLU A 39 -10.93 -2.80 21.29
C GLU A 39 -11.41 -3.74 20.18
N ASN A 40 -10.61 -4.72 19.81
CA ASN A 40 -10.97 -5.77 18.84
C ASN A 40 -10.76 -7.14 19.48
N PRO A 41 -11.78 -7.70 20.16
CA PRO A 41 -11.66 -8.98 20.83
C PRO A 41 -11.38 -10.10 19.81
N VAL A 42 -10.56 -11.06 20.22
CA VAL A 42 -10.16 -12.21 19.40
C VAL A 42 -10.62 -13.50 20.07
N THR A 43 -10.86 -14.51 19.26
CA THR A 43 -11.25 -15.84 19.72
C THR A 43 -10.17 -16.88 19.37
N LEU A 44 -10.28 -18.07 19.92
CA LEU A 44 -9.39 -19.17 19.50
C LEU A 44 -9.48 -19.46 18.00
N PHE A 45 -10.63 -19.16 17.37
CA PHE A 45 -10.80 -19.30 15.94
C PHE A 45 -10.00 -18.26 15.14
N SER A 46 -9.55 -17.17 15.77
CA SER A 46 -8.69 -16.15 15.13
C SER A 46 -7.34 -16.69 14.69
N TYR A 47 -6.84 -17.78 15.31
CA TYR A 47 -5.66 -18.51 14.82
C TYR A 47 -5.89 -19.18 13.46
N VAL A 48 -7.10 -19.52 13.12
CA VAL A 48 -7.46 -20.06 11.79
C VAL A 48 -7.74 -18.90 10.83
N LYS A 49 -8.44 -17.88 11.30
CA LYS A 49 -8.77 -16.70 10.48
C LYS A 49 -7.54 -15.97 9.97
N MET A 50 -6.42 -15.93 10.73
CA MET A 50 -5.19 -15.25 10.30
C MET A 50 -4.64 -15.75 8.95
N PHE A 51 -5.02 -16.96 8.49
CA PHE A 51 -4.59 -17.48 7.20
C PHE A 51 -5.25 -16.81 6.00
N TYR A 52 -6.37 -16.15 6.19
CA TYR A 52 -7.11 -15.49 5.12
C TYR A 52 -7.57 -14.06 5.47
N TYR A 53 -7.50 -13.67 6.73
CA TYR A 53 -7.88 -12.35 7.22
C TYR A 53 -6.94 -11.88 8.33
N PRO A 54 -6.39 -10.64 8.29
CA PRO A 54 -5.44 -10.13 9.27
C PRO A 54 -6.12 -9.64 10.56
N GLU A 55 -6.86 -10.50 11.25
CA GLU A 55 -7.61 -10.16 12.46
C GLU A 55 -6.71 -9.79 13.65
N ALA A 56 -5.47 -10.28 13.67
CA ALA A 56 -4.54 -10.06 14.76
C ALA A 56 -4.19 -8.58 14.98
N GLY A 57 -4.02 -7.81 13.89
CA GLY A 57 -3.66 -6.41 13.97
C GLY A 57 -3.98 -5.64 12.70
N PHE A 58 -4.51 -4.42 12.90
CA PHE A 58 -4.91 -3.53 11.81
C PHE A 58 -3.82 -3.30 10.75
N PHE A 59 -2.56 -3.23 11.14
CA PHE A 59 -1.43 -2.98 10.22
C PHE A 59 -1.00 -4.21 9.39
N LEU A 60 -1.47 -5.41 9.73
CA LEU A 60 -1.03 -6.65 9.08
C LEU A 60 -1.61 -6.86 7.67
N TRP A 61 -2.69 -6.15 7.31
CA TRP A 61 -3.26 -6.18 5.96
C TRP A 61 -2.24 -5.79 4.88
N PHE A 62 -1.31 -4.89 5.21
CA PHE A 62 -0.29 -4.40 4.29
C PHE A 62 0.63 -5.53 3.79
N ILE A 63 0.94 -6.50 4.64
CA ILE A 63 1.81 -7.64 4.27
C ILE A 63 1.12 -8.51 3.21
N TRP A 64 -0.21 -8.72 3.33
CA TRP A 64 -1.00 -9.42 2.32
C TRP A 64 -1.06 -8.65 1.00
N ALA A 65 -1.32 -7.36 1.03
CA ALA A 65 -1.33 -6.52 -0.16
C ALA A 65 0.04 -6.55 -0.86
N LEU A 66 1.12 -6.41 -0.10
CA LEU A 66 2.49 -6.48 -0.60
C LEU A 66 2.84 -7.86 -1.18
N TRP A 67 2.35 -8.93 -0.55
CA TRP A 67 2.51 -10.30 -1.06
C TRP A 67 1.91 -10.45 -2.46
N TRP A 68 0.66 -10.01 -2.67
CA TRP A 68 0.02 -10.04 -3.98
C TRP A 68 0.77 -9.24 -5.03
N MET A 69 1.33 -8.08 -4.68
CA MET A 69 2.16 -7.28 -5.58
C MET A 69 3.42 -8.04 -6.01
N PHE A 70 4.09 -8.71 -5.07
CA PHE A 70 5.27 -9.52 -5.40
C PHE A 70 4.96 -10.78 -6.18
N VAL A 71 3.74 -11.31 -6.10
CA VAL A 71 3.29 -12.42 -6.95
C VAL A 71 2.96 -11.94 -8.35
N LEU A 72 2.27 -10.81 -8.48
CA LEU A 72 1.76 -10.30 -9.75
C LEU A 72 2.84 -9.64 -10.62
N VAL A 73 3.60 -8.69 -10.06
CA VAL A 73 4.48 -7.83 -10.86
C VAL A 73 5.59 -8.57 -11.60
N PRO A 74 6.25 -9.59 -11.05
CA PRO A 74 7.29 -10.33 -11.79
C PRO A 74 6.81 -11.15 -12.98
N LEU A 75 5.49 -11.32 -13.14
CA LEU A 75 4.91 -11.95 -14.33
C LEU A 75 5.04 -11.05 -15.57
N PHE A 76 5.13 -9.74 -15.36
CA PHE A 76 5.30 -8.73 -16.39
C PHE A 76 6.79 -8.38 -16.54
N LYS A 77 7.45 -8.99 -17.53
CA LYS A 77 8.91 -8.93 -17.65
C LYS A 77 9.39 -7.70 -18.39
N THR A 78 8.62 -7.19 -19.38
CA THR A 78 9.02 -6.03 -20.18
C THR A 78 8.54 -4.72 -19.57
N LYS A 79 9.23 -3.61 -19.88
CA LYS A 79 8.85 -2.27 -19.42
C LYS A 79 7.45 -1.87 -19.92
N GLU A 80 7.12 -2.25 -21.16
CA GLU A 80 5.81 -1.99 -21.77
C GLU A 80 4.68 -2.74 -21.07
N GLN A 81 4.91 -4.02 -20.73
CA GLN A 81 3.94 -4.80 -19.97
C GLN A 81 3.69 -4.21 -18.58
N ARG A 82 4.73 -3.73 -17.90
CA ARG A 82 4.60 -3.05 -16.60
C ARG A 82 3.88 -1.71 -16.72
N LEU A 83 4.14 -0.96 -17.79
CA LEU A 83 3.39 0.26 -18.10
C LEU A 83 1.91 -0.05 -18.36
N LEU A 84 1.60 -1.10 -19.12
CA LEU A 84 0.24 -1.56 -19.34
C LEU A 84 -0.44 -1.93 -18.02
N LEU A 85 0.25 -2.69 -17.16
CA LEU A 85 -0.26 -3.04 -15.83
C LEU A 85 -0.51 -1.79 -14.96
N PHE A 86 0.34 -0.76 -15.07
CA PHE A 86 0.11 0.52 -14.42
C PHE A 86 -1.17 1.20 -14.92
N CYS A 87 -1.38 1.27 -16.25
CA CYS A 87 -2.63 1.81 -16.81
C CYS A 87 -3.86 1.02 -16.34
N VAL A 88 -3.78 -0.31 -16.31
CA VAL A 88 -4.85 -1.16 -15.77
C VAL A 88 -5.06 -0.90 -14.28
N SER A 89 -4.01 -0.68 -13.50
CA SER A 89 -4.14 -0.37 -12.08
C SER A 89 -4.86 0.95 -11.81
N ILE A 90 -4.70 1.96 -12.69
CA ILE A 90 -5.47 3.20 -12.63
C ILE A 90 -6.96 2.90 -12.82
N LEU A 91 -7.31 2.13 -13.84
CA LEU A 91 -8.71 1.77 -14.09
C LEU A 91 -9.31 1.00 -12.92
N ILE A 92 -8.59 0.01 -12.40
CA ILE A 92 -9.01 -0.79 -11.24
C ILE A 92 -9.21 0.07 -10.00
N HIS A 93 -8.37 1.07 -9.78
CA HIS A 93 -8.44 1.94 -8.61
C HIS A 93 -9.70 2.82 -8.63
N TYR A 94 -10.02 3.41 -9.79
CA TYR A 94 -11.13 4.38 -9.90
C TYR A 94 -12.48 3.74 -10.22
N ILE A 95 -12.53 2.52 -10.77
CA ILE A 95 -13.81 1.84 -11.03
C ILE A 95 -14.31 1.21 -9.73
N PRO A 96 -15.48 1.61 -9.23
CA PRO A 96 -16.09 0.99 -8.05
C PRO A 96 -16.62 -0.39 -8.41
N PHE A 97 -15.94 -1.43 -7.98
CA PHE A 97 -16.47 -2.80 -8.04
C PHE A 97 -16.31 -3.48 -6.68
N ALA A 98 -17.24 -4.37 -6.39
CA ALA A 98 -17.22 -5.09 -5.13
C ALA A 98 -15.97 -5.96 -5.02
N THR A 99 -15.20 -5.75 -3.96
CA THR A 99 -14.05 -6.57 -3.60
C THR A 99 -14.30 -7.27 -2.27
N THR A 100 -13.64 -8.39 -2.08
CA THR A 100 -13.73 -9.13 -0.82
C THR A 100 -12.62 -8.71 0.13
N GLU A 101 -12.91 -8.68 1.41
CA GLU A 101 -11.91 -8.48 2.46
C GLU A 101 -11.02 -9.72 2.66
N LEU A 102 -11.40 -10.85 2.08
CA LEU A 102 -10.60 -12.07 2.12
C LEU A 102 -9.26 -11.84 1.43
N PHE A 103 -8.18 -12.27 2.09
CA PHE A 103 -6.80 -12.11 1.62
C PHE A 103 -6.41 -10.65 1.34
N CYS A 104 -7.13 -9.69 1.91
CA CYS A 104 -6.93 -8.25 1.72
C CYS A 104 -6.93 -7.81 0.24
N ILE A 105 -7.80 -8.40 -0.57
CA ILE A 105 -7.91 -8.07 -2.00
C ILE A 105 -8.35 -6.62 -2.20
N SER A 106 -9.21 -6.09 -1.33
CA SER A 106 -9.59 -4.68 -1.33
C SER A 106 -8.36 -3.78 -1.17
N SER A 107 -7.57 -4.03 -0.13
CA SER A 107 -6.34 -3.27 0.14
C SER A 107 -5.29 -3.42 -0.97
N PHE A 108 -5.18 -4.62 -1.56
CA PHE A 108 -4.32 -4.85 -2.71
C PHE A 108 -4.74 -3.99 -3.91
N LYS A 109 -6.04 -3.94 -4.23
CA LYS A 109 -6.60 -3.10 -5.30
C LYS A 109 -6.22 -1.63 -5.10
N ASP A 110 -6.42 -1.12 -3.88
CA ASP A 110 -6.21 0.30 -3.57
C ASP A 110 -4.72 0.68 -3.60
N MET A 111 -3.84 -0.24 -3.20
CA MET A 111 -2.40 0.02 -3.14
C MET A 111 -1.65 -0.33 -4.43
N LEU A 112 -2.24 -1.12 -5.33
CA LEU A 112 -1.59 -1.57 -6.56
C LEU A 112 -1.13 -0.40 -7.43
N LEU A 113 -1.95 0.65 -7.55
CA LEU A 113 -1.63 1.84 -8.32
C LEU A 113 -0.33 2.51 -7.82
N PHE A 114 -0.20 2.71 -6.52
CA PHE A 114 0.97 3.36 -5.94
C PHE A 114 2.23 2.51 -6.07
N PHE A 115 2.08 1.20 -5.92
CA PHE A 115 3.18 0.27 -6.13
C PHE A 115 3.66 0.28 -7.59
N MET A 116 2.73 0.21 -8.55
CA MET A 116 3.04 0.25 -9.97
C MET A 116 3.62 1.59 -10.41
N LEU A 117 3.19 2.70 -9.81
CA LEU A 117 3.82 4.00 -10.01
C LEU A 117 5.32 3.94 -9.66
N GLY A 118 5.67 3.37 -8.51
CA GLY A 118 7.08 3.20 -8.12
C GLY A 118 7.87 2.33 -9.10
N VAL A 119 7.27 1.24 -9.59
CA VAL A 119 7.91 0.34 -10.58
C VAL A 119 8.16 1.07 -11.89
N VAL A 120 7.17 1.81 -12.41
CA VAL A 120 7.30 2.58 -13.66
C VAL A 120 8.33 3.69 -13.52
N LEU A 121 8.33 4.45 -12.43
CA LEU A 121 9.33 5.47 -12.16
C LEU A 121 10.75 4.89 -12.11
N TYR A 122 10.92 3.71 -11.53
CA TYR A 122 12.20 3.01 -11.50
C TYR A 122 12.66 2.57 -12.89
N ASP A 123 11.75 2.00 -13.71
CA ASP A 123 12.05 1.53 -15.05
C ASP A 123 12.43 2.66 -16.01
N TRP A 124 11.86 3.85 -15.83
CA TRP A 124 12.04 5.02 -16.67
C TRP A 124 12.93 6.10 -16.04
N LYS A 125 13.65 5.75 -14.97
CA LYS A 125 14.50 6.70 -14.21
C LYS A 125 15.51 7.46 -15.11
N GLU A 126 16.07 6.80 -16.14
CA GLU A 126 17.03 7.43 -17.03
C GLU A 126 16.38 8.49 -17.94
N ALA A 127 15.17 8.23 -18.43
CA ALA A 127 14.40 9.20 -19.21
C ALA A 127 13.97 10.39 -18.33
N ILE A 128 13.58 10.12 -17.08
CA ILE A 128 13.15 11.15 -16.13
C ILE A 128 14.34 12.00 -15.65
N SER A 129 15.54 11.44 -15.54
CA SER A 129 16.74 12.16 -15.11
C SER A 129 17.15 13.26 -16.08
N GLY A 130 16.77 13.17 -17.35
CA GLY A 130 16.98 14.22 -18.35
C GLY A 130 16.01 15.41 -18.25
N VAL A 131 14.92 15.28 -17.51
CA VAL A 131 13.99 16.37 -17.26
C VAL A 131 14.63 17.35 -16.28
N LYS A 132 14.59 18.66 -16.59
CA LYS A 132 15.10 19.75 -15.73
C LYS A 132 14.75 19.48 -14.28
N ARG A 133 15.75 19.46 -13.42
CA ARG A 133 15.58 19.18 -11.99
C ARG A 133 14.59 20.16 -11.38
N VAL A 134 13.39 19.67 -11.09
CA VAL A 134 12.48 20.40 -10.20
C VAL A 134 13.19 20.40 -8.83
N PRO A 135 13.36 21.56 -8.20
CA PRO A 135 14.05 21.63 -6.91
C PRO A 135 13.25 20.80 -5.87
N GLU A 136 13.98 20.08 -5.04
CA GLU A 136 13.41 19.13 -4.06
C GLU A 136 12.39 19.79 -3.13
N TRP A 137 12.66 21.03 -2.72
CA TRP A 137 11.74 21.81 -1.90
C TRP A 137 10.36 22.04 -2.54
N ALA A 138 10.26 22.05 -3.89
CA ALA A 138 8.99 22.23 -4.57
C ALA A 138 8.02 21.07 -4.35
N PHE A 139 8.52 19.82 -4.26
CA PHE A 139 7.71 18.65 -3.93
C PHE A 139 7.25 18.68 -2.47
N ILE A 140 8.13 19.10 -1.56
CA ILE A 140 7.80 19.24 -0.14
C ILE A 140 6.75 20.35 0.05
N ALA A 141 6.94 21.48 -0.62
CA ALA A 141 5.99 22.59 -0.56
C ALA A 141 4.61 22.18 -1.15
N ALA A 142 4.60 21.51 -2.30
CA ALA A 142 3.36 21.02 -2.91
C ALA A 142 2.64 20.01 -2.00
N PHE A 143 3.37 19.10 -1.37
CA PHE A 143 2.80 18.18 -0.39
C PHE A 143 2.22 18.91 0.83
N ALA A 144 2.97 19.85 1.41
CA ALA A 144 2.50 20.65 2.55
C ALA A 144 1.24 21.46 2.23
N ILE A 145 1.19 22.07 1.03
CA ILE A 145 0.00 22.82 0.57
C ILE A 145 -1.19 21.87 0.41
N ALA A 146 -1.02 20.77 -0.30
CA ALA A 146 -2.09 19.79 -0.51
C ALA A 146 -2.60 19.21 0.82
N TYR A 147 -1.69 18.91 1.74
CA TYR A 147 -2.03 18.45 3.09
C TYR A 147 -2.82 19.49 3.87
N SER A 148 -2.38 20.76 3.84
CA SER A 148 -3.08 21.87 4.51
C SER A 148 -4.49 22.04 3.97
N ILE A 149 -4.68 21.99 2.65
CA ILE A 149 -6.01 22.07 2.02
C ILE A 149 -6.88 20.89 2.42
N SER A 150 -6.33 19.69 2.46
CA SER A 150 -7.07 18.48 2.83
C SER A 150 -7.53 18.50 4.28
N VAL A 151 -6.68 18.98 5.20
CA VAL A 151 -6.98 19.04 6.65
C VAL A 151 -7.92 20.19 7.00
N SER A 152 -7.82 21.32 6.29
CA SER A 152 -8.66 22.50 6.54
C SER A 152 -10.15 22.27 6.20
N GLY A 153 -10.48 21.15 5.56
CA GLY A 153 -11.85 20.70 5.32
C GLY A 153 -12.67 21.65 4.43
N PRO A 154 -14.00 21.56 4.48
CA PRO A 154 -14.91 22.30 3.63
C PRO A 154 -14.93 23.83 3.85
N SER A 155 -14.18 24.33 4.84
CA SER A 155 -14.12 25.77 5.17
C SER A 155 -13.41 26.61 4.10
N PHE A 156 -12.59 26.00 3.25
CA PHE A 156 -11.86 26.66 2.17
C PHE A 156 -12.33 26.16 0.80
N GLY A 157 -13.31 26.83 0.21
CA GLY A 157 -13.59 26.75 -1.23
C GLY A 157 -14.26 25.47 -1.75
N GLY A 158 -15.17 24.87 -0.99
CA GLY A 158 -16.02 23.77 -1.45
C GLY A 158 -15.33 22.38 -1.41
N GLY A 159 -16.12 21.34 -1.18
CA GLY A 159 -15.66 19.96 -1.00
C GLY A 159 -14.82 19.38 -2.16
N TYR A 160 -14.89 19.97 -3.37
CA TYR A 160 -14.12 19.52 -4.53
C TYR A 160 -12.62 19.79 -4.42
N LEU A 161 -12.19 20.92 -3.84
CA LEU A 161 -10.77 21.24 -3.64
C LEU A 161 -10.15 20.36 -2.57
N ALA A 162 -10.86 20.12 -1.47
CA ALA A 162 -10.40 19.21 -0.41
C ALA A 162 -10.33 17.76 -0.92
N ALA A 163 -11.30 17.32 -1.71
CA ALA A 163 -11.30 16.01 -2.34
C ALA A 163 -10.13 15.85 -3.34
N GLY A 164 -9.90 16.85 -4.19
CA GLY A 164 -8.77 16.87 -5.12
C GLY A 164 -7.42 16.88 -4.42
N ALA A 165 -7.27 17.68 -3.36
CA ALA A 165 -6.07 17.68 -2.53
C ALA A 165 -5.85 16.32 -1.87
N GLY A 166 -6.88 15.70 -1.29
CA GLY A 166 -6.81 14.37 -0.68
C GLY A 166 -6.37 13.30 -1.68
N LEU A 167 -6.89 13.32 -2.89
CA LEU A 167 -6.51 12.39 -3.96
C LEU A 167 -5.05 12.57 -4.42
N SER A 168 -4.50 13.79 -4.35
CA SER A 168 -3.12 14.08 -4.76
C SER A 168 -2.08 13.77 -3.69
N LEU A 169 -2.45 13.73 -2.41
CA LEU A 169 -1.54 13.53 -1.28
C LEU A 169 -0.62 12.31 -1.39
N PRO A 170 -1.09 11.10 -1.73
CA PRO A 170 -0.22 9.93 -1.83
C PRO A 170 0.85 10.09 -2.90
N TYR A 171 0.51 10.72 -4.04
CA TYR A 171 1.44 10.93 -5.15
C TYR A 171 2.51 11.97 -4.79
N LEU A 172 2.10 13.08 -4.17
CA LEU A 172 3.01 14.12 -3.71
C LEU A 172 3.90 13.61 -2.58
N GLY A 173 3.38 12.77 -1.66
CA GLY A 173 4.15 12.13 -0.61
C GLY A 173 5.25 11.23 -1.17
N ILE A 174 4.94 10.39 -2.15
CA ILE A 174 5.91 9.53 -2.84
C ILE A 174 6.98 10.41 -3.53
N ALA A 175 6.57 11.46 -4.25
CA ALA A 175 7.48 12.36 -4.93
C ALA A 175 8.40 13.09 -3.93
N ALA A 176 7.88 13.56 -2.80
CA ALA A 176 8.65 14.20 -1.74
C ALA A 176 9.68 13.24 -1.13
N ILE A 177 9.31 11.99 -0.84
CA ILE A 177 10.24 10.98 -0.31
C ILE A 177 11.36 10.67 -1.32
N ILE A 178 11.03 10.54 -2.61
CA ILE A 178 12.03 10.31 -3.66
C ILE A 178 12.97 11.51 -3.78
N ALA A 179 12.45 12.73 -3.65
CA ALA A 179 13.24 13.94 -3.67
C ALA A 179 14.24 13.99 -2.48
N LEU A 180 13.77 13.65 -1.27
CA LEU A 180 14.60 13.64 -0.05
C LEU A 180 15.66 12.53 -0.03
N SER A 181 15.47 11.47 -0.83
CA SER A 181 16.38 10.32 -0.89
C SER A 181 17.56 10.50 -1.86
N ARG A 182 17.66 11.65 -2.54
CA ARG A 182 18.73 12.00 -3.49
C ARG A 182 19.83 12.82 -2.86
#